data_f91889c8370d22b3926ec01cf493becd
#
_entry.id   f91889c8370d22b3926ec01cf493becd
#
_cell.length_a   1.000
_cell.length_b   1.000
_cell.length_c   1.000
_cell.angle_alpha   90.00
_cell.angle_beta   90.00
_cell.angle_gamma   90.00
#
_symmetry.space_group_name_H-M   'P 1'
#
loop_
_entity.id
_entity.type
_entity.pdbx_description
1 polymer ?
#
loop_
_entity_poly.entity_id
_entity_poly.type
_entity_poly.pdbx_seq_one_letter_code
_entity_poly.pdbx_strand_id
1 'polypeptide(L)'
;DGMNTLNISTASALLLSSMGIKVAKHGNKAVSSKCGSGDVLEALNIRIDLEPKDIEDQINKNNFGFMFAPNYHNAMRFVGPTRKKIGKRTIFNMIGPLSSPALVERQVVGVFEKKLLKIFANGLKNLKIKFAWIVNSDDGLDEISPYAKTNVVQIQDGKISEIIIDPISMKVNAENFNNLLGDDSKYNADKMINIFKGEDNDFSKAVCLNAAAGLMVAEKCSNFIDAYNNTREHILSGKTFKHLEKIQSV
;
A
#
# COMPACT_ATOMS: atom_id res chain seq x y z
N ASP A 1 -9.53 6.37 3.36
CA ASP A 1 -9.68 7.82 3.37
C ASP A 1 -11.03 8.28 2.80
N GLY A 2 -11.52 7.70 1.74
CA GLY A 2 -12.74 8.10 1.04
C GLY A 2 -12.49 9.04 -0.14
N MET A 3 -11.24 9.21 -0.53
CA MET A 3 -10.82 10.10 -1.63
C MET A 3 -11.03 9.48 -3.01
N ASN A 4 -11.38 8.17 -3.07
CA ASN A 4 -11.59 7.41 -4.31
C ASN A 4 -10.40 7.46 -5.28
N THR A 5 -9.20 7.37 -4.75
CA THR A 5 -7.97 7.36 -5.54
C THR A 5 -7.74 6.01 -6.22
N LEU A 6 -6.87 5.99 -7.22
CA LEU A 6 -6.25 4.79 -7.76
C LEU A 6 -5.61 3.96 -6.63
N ASN A 7 -5.43 2.67 -6.84
CA ASN A 7 -4.93 1.75 -5.82
C ASN A 7 -3.41 1.92 -5.60
N ILE A 8 -2.99 3.09 -5.05
CA ILE A 8 -1.59 3.48 -4.84
C ILE A 8 -0.84 2.42 -4.03
N SER A 9 -1.39 2.02 -2.88
CA SER A 9 -0.76 1.01 -2.01
C SER A 9 -0.57 -0.35 -2.72
N THR A 10 -1.51 -0.76 -3.60
CA THR A 10 -1.38 -2.02 -4.35
C THR A 10 -0.29 -1.90 -5.42
N ALA A 11 -0.25 -0.79 -6.15
CA ALA A 11 0.79 -0.52 -7.14
C ALA A 11 2.18 -0.45 -6.49
N SER A 12 2.29 0.21 -5.32
CA SER A 12 3.54 0.28 -4.56
C SER A 12 4.03 -1.10 -4.09
N ALA A 13 3.11 -1.98 -3.69
CA ALA A 13 3.43 -3.35 -3.31
C ALA A 13 4.00 -4.16 -4.48
N LEU A 14 3.40 -4.03 -5.68
CA LEU A 14 3.88 -4.68 -6.91
C LEU A 14 5.24 -4.09 -7.36
N LEU A 15 5.42 -2.77 -7.27
CA LEU A 15 6.70 -2.13 -7.54
C LEU A 15 7.80 -2.65 -6.62
N LEU A 16 7.56 -2.68 -5.30
CA LEU A 16 8.51 -3.22 -4.32
C LEU A 16 8.89 -4.68 -4.59
N SER A 17 7.90 -5.51 -4.92
CA SER A 17 8.16 -6.91 -5.25
C SER A 17 9.05 -7.05 -6.48
N SER A 18 8.89 -6.19 -7.48
CA SER A 18 9.73 -6.16 -8.68
C SER A 18 11.17 -5.71 -8.38
N MET A 19 11.37 -4.99 -7.28
CA MET A 19 12.68 -4.59 -6.76
C MET A 19 13.31 -5.65 -5.82
N GLY A 20 12.72 -6.83 -5.70
CA GLY A 20 13.23 -7.93 -4.89
C GLY A 20 12.84 -7.89 -3.41
N ILE A 21 11.91 -7.02 -3.02
CA ILE A 21 11.38 -6.99 -1.65
C ILE A 21 10.24 -8.00 -1.53
N LYS A 22 10.32 -8.91 -0.57
CA LYS A 22 9.21 -9.82 -0.26
C LYS A 22 8.05 -9.05 0.37
N VAL A 23 6.92 -9.02 -0.31
CA VAL A 23 5.72 -8.27 0.08
C VAL A 23 4.57 -9.23 0.34
N ALA A 24 4.04 -9.19 1.55
CA ALA A 24 2.81 -9.85 1.95
C ALA A 24 1.71 -8.78 2.07
N LYS A 25 0.84 -8.67 1.07
CA LYS A 25 -0.24 -7.68 1.05
C LYS A 25 -1.53 -8.28 1.56
N HIS A 26 -2.02 -7.74 2.68
CA HIS A 26 -3.34 -8.07 3.23
C HIS A 26 -4.39 -7.08 2.73
N GLY A 27 -5.49 -7.57 2.20
CA GLY A 27 -6.52 -6.70 1.64
C GLY A 27 -7.85 -7.37 1.35
N ASN A 28 -8.78 -6.61 0.80
CA ASN A 28 -10.14 -7.06 0.50
C ASN A 28 -10.62 -6.48 -0.83
N LYS A 29 -11.76 -6.99 -1.32
CA LYS A 29 -12.55 -6.34 -2.36
C LYS A 29 -13.27 -5.13 -1.79
N ALA A 30 -13.71 -4.24 -2.67
CA ALA A 30 -14.47 -3.05 -2.31
C ALA A 30 -15.76 -3.40 -1.57
N VAL A 31 -16.07 -2.64 -0.51
CA VAL A 31 -17.34 -2.71 0.21
C VAL A 31 -18.14 -1.43 0.02
N SER A 32 -17.46 -0.29 -0.01
CA SER A 32 -18.07 1.05 -0.15
C SER A 32 -17.35 1.94 -1.17
N SER A 33 -16.11 1.62 -1.54
CA SER A 33 -15.37 2.28 -2.62
C SER A 33 -15.70 1.65 -3.98
N LYS A 34 -15.28 2.27 -5.09
CA LYS A 34 -15.47 1.74 -6.44
C LYS A 34 -14.58 0.53 -6.74
N CYS A 35 -13.38 0.47 -6.16
CA CYS A 35 -12.38 -0.56 -6.41
C CYS A 35 -11.51 -0.81 -5.18
N GLY A 36 -11.50 -2.02 -4.67
CA GLY A 36 -10.61 -2.48 -3.61
C GLY A 36 -9.33 -3.12 -4.16
N SER A 37 -8.42 -3.47 -3.27
CA SER A 37 -7.15 -4.11 -3.65
C SER A 37 -7.35 -5.48 -4.33
N GLY A 38 -8.35 -6.27 -3.87
CA GLY A 38 -8.69 -7.55 -4.51
C GLY A 38 -9.24 -7.36 -5.92
N ASP A 39 -10.11 -6.35 -6.11
CA ASP A 39 -10.74 -6.10 -7.41
C ASP A 39 -9.70 -5.72 -8.48
N VAL A 40 -8.76 -4.83 -8.16
CA VAL A 40 -7.73 -4.42 -9.11
C VAL A 40 -6.73 -5.55 -9.38
N LEU A 41 -6.42 -6.40 -8.39
CA LEU A 41 -5.54 -7.55 -8.61
C LEU A 41 -6.18 -8.59 -9.54
N GLU A 42 -7.47 -8.88 -9.39
CA GLU A 42 -8.20 -9.74 -10.34
C GLU A 42 -8.22 -9.13 -11.76
N ALA A 43 -8.46 -7.81 -11.87
CA ALA A 43 -8.41 -7.12 -13.16
C ALA A 43 -7.00 -7.13 -13.80
N LEU A 44 -5.97 -7.27 -12.99
CA LEU A 44 -4.59 -7.52 -13.42
C LEU A 44 -4.29 -9.00 -13.68
N ASN A 45 -5.28 -9.90 -13.68
CA ASN A 45 -5.13 -11.35 -13.80
C ASN A 45 -4.21 -11.97 -12.72
N ILE A 46 -4.20 -11.40 -11.52
CA ILE A 46 -3.50 -11.96 -10.36
C ILE A 46 -4.52 -12.70 -9.50
N ARG A 47 -4.26 -13.95 -9.21
CA ARG A 47 -5.14 -14.77 -8.35
C ARG A 47 -5.12 -14.25 -6.91
N ILE A 48 -6.31 -14.10 -6.33
CA ILE A 48 -6.51 -13.64 -4.95
C ILE A 48 -7.07 -14.73 -4.02
N ASP A 49 -7.46 -15.87 -4.58
CA ASP A 49 -8.13 -17.00 -3.92
C ASP A 49 -7.17 -18.14 -3.54
N LEU A 50 -5.89 -17.85 -3.46
CA LEU A 50 -4.86 -18.84 -3.17
C LEU A 50 -4.93 -19.30 -1.70
N GLU A 51 -4.59 -20.58 -1.48
CA GLU A 51 -4.40 -21.14 -0.15
C GLU A 51 -3.12 -20.58 0.51
N PRO A 52 -3.03 -20.54 1.85
CA PRO A 52 -1.88 -19.95 2.55
C PRO A 52 -0.54 -20.48 2.10
N LYS A 53 -0.42 -21.77 1.79
CA LYS A 53 0.82 -22.39 1.31
C LYS A 53 1.22 -21.87 -0.07
N ASP A 54 0.24 -21.72 -0.97
CA ASP A 54 0.50 -21.19 -2.32
C ASP A 54 0.93 -19.73 -2.27
N ILE A 55 0.37 -18.95 -1.32
CA ILE A 55 0.78 -17.57 -1.09
C ILE A 55 2.23 -17.50 -0.59
N GLU A 56 2.64 -18.38 0.32
CA GLU A 56 4.03 -18.48 0.78
C GLU A 56 4.96 -18.80 -0.38
N ASP A 57 4.59 -19.76 -1.23
CA ASP A 57 5.35 -20.13 -2.42
C ASP A 57 5.44 -18.95 -3.41
N GLN A 58 4.35 -18.20 -3.61
CA GLN A 58 4.35 -16.99 -4.42
C GLN A 58 5.31 -15.92 -3.88
N ILE A 59 5.27 -15.65 -2.57
CA ILE A 59 6.19 -14.70 -1.94
C ILE A 59 7.64 -15.14 -2.13
N ASN A 60 7.91 -16.44 -2.00
CA ASN A 60 9.27 -16.98 -2.15
C ASN A 60 9.75 -16.92 -3.60
N LYS A 61 8.89 -17.19 -4.57
CA LYS A 61 9.21 -17.25 -6.00
C LYS A 61 9.19 -15.88 -6.67
N ASN A 62 8.17 -15.07 -6.36
CA ASN A 62 7.87 -13.84 -7.07
C ASN A 62 7.88 -12.59 -6.16
N ASN A 63 8.32 -12.71 -4.90
CA ASN A 63 8.35 -11.63 -3.91
C ASN A 63 6.98 -10.97 -3.63
N PHE A 64 5.87 -11.53 -4.09
CA PHE A 64 4.53 -10.97 -3.90
C PHE A 64 3.54 -12.05 -3.50
N GLY A 65 2.74 -11.78 -2.47
CA GLY A 65 1.61 -12.60 -2.09
C GLY A 65 0.46 -11.74 -1.60
N PHE A 66 -0.76 -12.06 -2.06
CA PHE A 66 -1.97 -11.38 -1.62
C PHE A 66 -2.77 -12.27 -0.67
N MET A 67 -3.00 -11.76 0.54
CA MET A 67 -3.81 -12.43 1.55
C MET A 67 -5.20 -11.82 1.55
N PHE A 68 -6.15 -12.52 0.95
CA PHE A 68 -7.54 -12.10 0.86
C PHE A 68 -8.19 -12.19 2.26
N ALA A 69 -8.54 -11.05 2.84
CA ALA A 69 -8.98 -10.94 4.23
C ALA A 69 -10.10 -11.91 4.65
N PRO A 70 -11.12 -12.21 3.81
CA PRO A 70 -12.14 -13.19 4.14
C PRO A 70 -11.61 -14.59 4.42
N ASN A 71 -10.51 -15.01 3.79
CA ASN A 71 -9.93 -16.34 3.99
C ASN A 71 -9.20 -16.47 5.33
N TYR A 72 -8.80 -15.35 5.95
CA TYR A 72 -8.02 -15.33 7.18
C TYR A 72 -8.82 -14.91 8.42
N HIS A 73 -9.92 -14.20 8.23
CA HIS A 73 -10.72 -13.62 9.33
C HIS A 73 -12.13 -14.14 9.35
N ASN A 74 -12.28 -15.45 9.56
CA ASN A 74 -13.58 -16.13 9.57
C ASN A 74 -14.63 -15.50 10.50
N ALA A 75 -14.18 -14.91 11.64
CA ALA A 75 -15.07 -14.21 12.57
C ALA A 75 -15.76 -12.99 11.95
N MET A 76 -15.12 -12.37 10.92
CA MET A 76 -15.67 -11.18 10.27
C MET A 76 -16.97 -11.45 9.50
N ARG A 77 -17.26 -12.71 9.12
CA ARG A 77 -18.53 -13.09 8.49
C ARG A 77 -19.74 -12.80 9.40
N PHE A 78 -19.58 -12.91 10.71
CA PHE A 78 -20.65 -12.68 11.69
C PHE A 78 -20.93 -11.19 11.90
N VAL A 79 -19.93 -10.33 11.76
CA VAL A 79 -20.07 -8.89 11.97
C VAL A 79 -20.32 -8.11 10.65
N GLY A 80 -20.04 -8.74 9.50
CA GLY A 80 -20.20 -8.12 8.18
C GLY A 80 -21.60 -7.57 7.92
N PRO A 81 -22.70 -8.34 8.11
CA PRO A 81 -24.06 -7.85 7.91
C PRO A 81 -24.40 -6.65 8.81
N THR A 82 -23.96 -6.67 10.06
CA THR A 82 -24.17 -5.56 11.01
C THR A 82 -23.41 -4.31 10.59
N ARG A 83 -22.14 -4.46 10.16
CA ARG A 83 -21.34 -3.34 9.62
C ARG A 83 -22.01 -2.68 8.42
N LYS A 84 -22.54 -3.49 7.50
CA LYS A 84 -23.27 -3.00 6.31
C LYS A 84 -24.53 -2.21 6.72
N LYS A 85 -25.29 -2.67 7.72
CA LYS A 85 -26.45 -1.96 8.25
C LYS A 85 -26.11 -0.64 8.92
N ILE A 86 -25.00 -0.60 9.67
CA ILE A 86 -24.53 0.62 10.35
C ILE A 86 -24.12 1.69 9.33
N GLY A 87 -23.49 1.31 8.20
CA GLY A 87 -23.08 2.21 7.13
C GLY A 87 -22.05 3.27 7.52
N LYS A 88 -21.47 3.18 8.74
CA LYS A 88 -20.49 4.11 9.28
C LYS A 88 -19.16 3.41 9.55
N ARG A 89 -18.07 4.18 9.62
CA ARG A 89 -16.78 3.68 10.07
C ARG A 89 -16.86 3.17 11.51
N THR A 90 -16.23 2.03 11.75
CA THR A 90 -16.16 1.36 13.05
C THR A 90 -14.72 0.97 13.35
N ILE A 91 -14.45 0.41 14.52
CA ILE A 91 -13.14 -0.15 14.88
C ILE A 91 -12.63 -1.16 13.83
N PHE A 92 -13.53 -1.87 13.16
CA PHE A 92 -13.17 -2.83 12.11
C PHE A 92 -12.56 -2.20 10.85
N ASN A 93 -12.67 -0.89 10.67
CA ASN A 93 -11.95 -0.16 9.63
C ASN A 93 -10.51 0.16 10.03
N MET A 94 -10.20 0.02 11.31
CA MET A 94 -8.90 0.37 11.89
C MET A 94 -8.02 -0.86 12.18
N ILE A 95 -8.63 -2.00 12.52
CA ILE A 95 -7.85 -3.17 12.96
C ILE A 95 -7.18 -3.95 11.82
N GLY A 96 -7.60 -3.74 10.56
CA GLY A 96 -7.02 -4.44 9.40
C GLY A 96 -5.49 -4.39 9.36
N PRO A 97 -4.87 -3.21 9.41
CA PRO A 97 -3.41 -3.10 9.43
C PRO A 97 -2.72 -3.70 10.67
N LEU A 98 -3.46 -3.88 11.77
CA LEU A 98 -2.97 -4.46 13.03
C LEU A 98 -3.17 -5.97 13.11
N SER A 99 -3.80 -6.58 12.11
CA SER A 99 -4.19 -8.00 12.11
C SER A 99 -3.70 -8.75 10.85
N SER A 100 -2.58 -8.31 10.28
CA SER A 100 -2.00 -9.01 9.13
C SER A 100 -1.67 -10.47 9.48
N PRO A 101 -2.18 -11.45 8.72
CA PRO A 101 -1.91 -12.86 8.99
C PRO A 101 -0.46 -13.28 8.70
N ALA A 102 0.30 -12.47 7.97
CA ALA A 102 1.71 -12.74 7.69
C ALA A 102 2.65 -12.46 8.88
N LEU A 103 2.14 -11.90 9.99
CA LEU A 103 2.94 -11.56 11.17
C LEU A 103 4.22 -10.79 10.81
N VAL A 104 4.10 -9.83 9.89
CA VAL A 104 5.23 -9.06 9.38
C VAL A 104 5.91 -8.26 10.48
N GLU A 105 7.23 -8.16 10.43
CA GLU A 105 8.01 -7.32 11.34
C GLU A 105 8.16 -5.87 10.85
N ARG A 106 7.80 -5.61 9.58
CA ARG A 106 8.02 -4.34 8.87
C ARG A 106 6.76 -3.94 8.12
N GLN A 107 6.31 -2.70 8.28
CA GLN A 107 5.03 -2.31 7.72
C GLN A 107 4.97 -0.80 7.40
N VAL A 108 4.30 -0.46 6.29
CA VAL A 108 3.81 0.90 6.03
C VAL A 108 2.30 0.88 6.17
N VAL A 109 1.76 1.79 6.98
CA VAL A 109 0.33 1.86 7.29
C VAL A 109 -0.18 3.27 7.03
N GLY A 110 -1.17 3.38 6.15
CA GLY A 110 -1.93 4.61 5.98
C GLY A 110 -3.07 4.74 6.97
N VAL A 111 -3.29 5.94 7.48
CA VAL A 111 -4.42 6.26 8.36
C VAL A 111 -5.18 7.47 7.83
N PHE A 112 -6.50 7.41 7.89
CA PHE A 112 -7.40 8.41 7.30
C PHE A 112 -7.57 9.70 8.13
N GLU A 113 -6.98 9.78 9.32
CA GLU A 113 -6.99 10.96 10.18
C GLU A 113 -5.67 11.09 10.95
N LYS A 114 -5.11 12.27 11.00
CA LYS A 114 -3.84 12.57 11.67
C LYS A 114 -3.78 12.13 13.14
N LYS A 115 -4.90 12.24 13.87
CA LYS A 115 -4.99 11.80 15.27
C LYS A 115 -4.75 10.30 15.47
N LEU A 116 -4.93 9.49 14.41
CA LEU A 116 -4.72 8.04 14.44
C LEU A 116 -3.25 7.64 14.35
N LEU A 117 -2.36 8.51 13.88
CA LEU A 117 -0.93 8.21 13.72
C LEU A 117 -0.32 7.62 14.99
N LYS A 118 -0.46 8.32 16.13
CA LYS A 118 0.10 7.86 17.41
C LYS A 118 -0.63 6.65 17.99
N ILE A 119 -1.92 6.53 17.74
CA ILE A 119 -2.73 5.38 18.19
C ILE A 119 -2.23 4.11 17.49
N PHE A 120 -2.07 4.15 16.17
CA PHE A 120 -1.55 3.03 15.40
C PHE A 120 -0.08 2.71 15.76
N ALA A 121 0.75 3.75 15.94
CA ALA A 121 2.13 3.55 16.37
C ALA A 121 2.21 2.80 17.70
N ASN A 122 1.43 3.19 18.69
CA ASN A 122 1.40 2.49 19.97
C ASN A 122 0.86 1.04 19.83
N GLY A 123 -0.18 0.83 19.00
CA GLY A 123 -0.70 -0.49 18.70
C GLY A 123 0.36 -1.40 18.08
N LEU A 124 1.04 -0.94 17.01
CA LEU A 124 2.10 -1.69 16.34
C LEU A 124 3.31 -1.94 17.26
N LYS A 125 3.67 -0.97 18.10
CA LYS A 125 4.73 -1.15 19.11
C LYS A 125 4.38 -2.26 20.08
N ASN A 126 3.13 -2.33 20.56
CA ASN A 126 2.67 -3.40 21.45
C ASN A 126 2.67 -4.76 20.76
N LEU A 127 2.45 -4.80 19.44
CA LEU A 127 2.59 -5.99 18.59
C LEU A 127 4.05 -6.33 18.27
N LYS A 128 5.02 -5.60 18.85
CA LYS A 128 6.47 -5.80 18.66
C LYS A 128 6.94 -5.67 17.21
N ILE A 129 6.27 -4.83 16.40
CA ILE A 129 6.74 -4.49 15.08
C ILE A 129 8.14 -3.86 15.20
N LYS A 130 9.05 -4.33 14.37
CA LYS A 130 10.45 -3.92 14.39
C LYS A 130 10.65 -2.55 13.73
N PHE A 131 10.04 -2.36 12.56
CA PHE A 131 10.10 -1.10 11.84
C PHE A 131 8.76 -0.82 11.15
N ALA A 132 8.15 0.33 11.41
CA ALA A 132 6.95 0.76 10.71
C ALA A 132 6.91 2.27 10.48
N TRP A 133 6.28 2.66 9.39
CA TRP A 133 5.84 4.03 9.12
C TRP A 133 4.32 4.07 9.10
N ILE A 134 3.76 4.95 9.91
CA ILE A 134 2.33 5.28 9.92
C ILE A 134 2.19 6.65 9.29
N VAL A 135 1.41 6.76 8.21
CA VAL A 135 1.38 7.95 7.35
C VAL A 135 -0.02 8.54 7.24
N ASN A 136 -0.08 9.88 7.14
CA ASN A 136 -1.27 10.65 6.83
C ASN A 136 -0.86 11.97 6.21
N SER A 137 -1.39 12.31 5.04
CA SER A 137 -1.09 13.54 4.33
C SER A 137 -2.04 14.68 4.67
N ASP A 138 -1.54 15.91 4.58
CA ASP A 138 -2.32 17.11 4.92
C ASP A 138 -3.45 17.39 3.91
N ASP A 139 -3.45 16.77 2.72
CA ASP A 139 -4.54 16.77 1.74
C ASP A 139 -5.61 15.69 2.00
N GLY A 140 -5.44 14.88 3.05
CA GLY A 140 -6.40 13.87 3.49
C GLY A 140 -6.14 12.46 3.00
N LEU A 141 -5.09 12.22 2.19
CA LEU A 141 -4.70 10.87 1.79
C LEU A 141 -4.18 10.08 2.99
N ASP A 142 -4.54 8.80 3.06
CA ASP A 142 -3.92 7.81 3.96
C ASP A 142 -2.65 7.17 3.33
N GLU A 143 -1.96 7.94 2.50
CA GLU A 143 -0.77 7.58 1.75
C GLU A 143 0.20 8.77 1.71
N ILE A 144 1.42 8.58 1.23
CA ILE A 144 2.37 9.67 1.00
C ILE A 144 1.96 10.39 -0.27
N SER A 145 1.52 11.64 -0.11
CA SER A 145 1.03 12.47 -1.20
C SER A 145 2.16 13.07 -2.04
N PRO A 146 1.99 13.14 -3.37
CA PRO A 146 2.88 13.93 -4.21
C PRO A 146 2.56 15.44 -4.21
N TYR A 147 1.45 15.88 -3.57
CA TYR A 147 0.96 17.27 -3.59
C TYR A 147 1.12 18.00 -2.27
N ALA A 148 1.03 17.28 -1.16
CA ALA A 148 0.97 17.85 0.19
C ALA A 148 1.98 17.19 1.12
N LYS A 149 2.31 17.87 2.22
CA LYS A 149 3.14 17.30 3.27
C LYS A 149 2.46 16.08 3.87
N THR A 150 3.28 15.06 4.13
CA THR A 150 2.84 13.84 4.80
C THR A 150 3.48 13.75 6.19
N ASN A 151 2.61 13.59 7.19
CA ASN A 151 3.03 13.34 8.55
C ASN A 151 3.30 11.84 8.73
N VAL A 152 4.48 11.52 9.23
CA VAL A 152 4.91 10.14 9.44
C VAL A 152 5.24 9.95 10.92
N VAL A 153 4.64 8.93 11.54
CA VAL A 153 5.11 8.43 12.83
C VAL A 153 5.87 7.14 12.56
N GLN A 154 7.15 7.17 12.84
CA GLN A 154 8.06 6.05 12.66
C GLN A 154 8.19 5.26 13.96
N ILE A 155 8.16 3.93 13.84
CA ILE A 155 8.61 3.00 14.87
C ILE A 155 9.86 2.33 14.34
N GLN A 156 10.94 2.35 15.11
CA GLN A 156 12.15 1.59 14.80
C GLN A 156 12.75 1.09 16.12
N ASP A 157 12.92 -0.22 16.24
CA ASP A 157 13.46 -0.90 17.43
C ASP A 157 12.82 -0.41 18.75
N GLY A 158 11.49 -0.27 18.74
CA GLY A 158 10.68 0.16 19.89
C GLY A 158 10.72 1.66 20.19
N LYS A 159 11.49 2.46 19.46
CA LYS A 159 11.50 3.93 19.54
C LYS A 159 10.48 4.52 18.59
N ILE A 160 9.80 5.56 19.03
CA ILE A 160 8.84 6.32 18.21
C ILE A 160 9.44 7.70 17.91
N SER A 161 9.39 8.10 16.65
CA SER A 161 9.81 9.44 16.18
C SER A 161 8.82 9.97 15.15
N GLU A 162 8.83 11.27 14.92
CA GLU A 162 7.98 11.95 13.94
C GLU A 162 8.83 12.51 12.81
N ILE A 163 8.38 12.35 11.59
CA ILE A 163 9.04 12.83 10.38
C ILE A 163 7.99 13.54 9.52
N ILE A 164 8.39 14.55 8.77
CA ILE A 164 7.55 15.18 7.74
C ILE A 164 8.22 14.94 6.39
N ILE A 165 7.45 14.39 5.46
CA ILE A 165 7.85 14.29 4.06
C ILE A 165 7.21 15.46 3.32
N ASP A 166 8.03 16.28 2.69
CA ASP A 166 7.59 17.42 1.88
C ASP A 166 7.96 17.18 0.41
N PRO A 167 6.99 16.84 -0.45
CA PRO A 167 7.24 16.54 -1.85
C PRO A 167 7.81 17.75 -2.61
N ILE A 168 7.47 18.98 -2.20
CA ILE A 168 7.99 20.20 -2.83
C ILE A 168 9.50 20.33 -2.59
N SER A 169 9.94 20.10 -1.36
CA SER A 169 11.37 20.13 -1.02
C SER A 169 12.18 19.05 -1.76
N MET A 170 11.53 17.93 -2.09
CA MET A 170 12.08 16.83 -2.88
C MET A 170 12.02 17.07 -4.40
N LYS A 171 11.45 18.19 -4.84
CA LYS A 171 11.21 18.50 -6.27
C LYS A 171 10.32 17.45 -6.97
N VAL A 172 9.36 16.90 -6.26
CA VAL A 172 8.32 16.08 -6.85
C VAL A 172 7.31 17.01 -7.51
N ASN A 173 7.39 17.13 -8.83
CA ASN A 173 6.54 18.04 -9.61
C ASN A 173 5.25 17.32 -10.01
N ALA A 174 4.30 17.21 -9.09
CA ALA A 174 2.96 16.72 -9.37
C ALA A 174 2.03 17.88 -9.76
N GLU A 175 1.10 17.63 -10.68
CA GLU A 175 0.31 18.67 -11.34
C GLU A 175 -1.06 18.85 -10.69
N ASN A 176 -1.85 17.78 -10.60
CA ASN A 176 -3.24 17.88 -10.19
C ASN A 176 -3.73 16.61 -9.46
N PHE A 177 -4.36 16.79 -8.31
CA PHE A 177 -4.94 15.71 -7.52
C PHE A 177 -5.93 14.85 -8.32
N ASN A 178 -6.67 15.44 -9.26
CA ASN A 178 -7.59 14.68 -10.11
C ASN A 178 -6.91 13.58 -10.94
N ASN A 179 -5.60 13.68 -11.16
CA ASN A 179 -4.82 12.64 -11.84
C ASN A 179 -4.67 11.37 -11.00
N LEU A 180 -4.99 11.42 -9.70
CA LEU A 180 -5.03 10.26 -8.80
C LEU A 180 -6.42 9.63 -8.67
N LEU A 181 -7.49 10.24 -9.21
CA LEU A 181 -8.83 9.70 -9.07
C LEU A 181 -8.96 8.37 -9.81
N GLY A 182 -9.44 7.38 -9.07
CA GLY A 182 -9.73 6.05 -9.57
C GLY A 182 -11.18 5.90 -10.02
N ASP A 183 -11.46 4.78 -10.69
CA ASP A 183 -12.80 4.38 -11.07
C ASP A 183 -13.01 2.88 -10.82
N ASP A 184 -13.54 2.15 -11.77
CA ASP A 184 -13.70 0.71 -11.68
C ASP A 184 -12.35 -0.04 -11.70
N SER A 185 -12.39 -1.34 -11.45
CA SER A 185 -11.18 -2.16 -11.35
C SER A 185 -10.42 -2.25 -12.68
N LYS A 186 -11.10 -2.23 -13.80
CA LYS A 186 -10.47 -2.25 -15.13
C LYS A 186 -9.73 -0.96 -15.40
N TYR A 187 -10.37 0.19 -15.17
CA TYR A 187 -9.74 1.49 -15.30
C TYR A 187 -8.47 1.60 -14.43
N ASN A 188 -8.59 1.20 -13.17
CA ASN A 188 -7.47 1.26 -12.24
C ASN A 188 -6.32 0.31 -12.64
N ALA A 189 -6.65 -0.89 -13.14
CA ALA A 189 -5.67 -1.84 -13.66
C ALA A 189 -4.95 -1.28 -14.91
N ASP A 190 -5.67 -0.69 -15.85
CA ASP A 190 -5.09 -0.10 -17.05
C ASP A 190 -4.12 1.05 -16.70
N LYS A 191 -4.50 1.92 -15.76
CA LYS A 191 -3.61 2.98 -15.24
C LYS A 191 -2.36 2.41 -14.58
N MET A 192 -2.51 1.33 -13.83
CA MET A 192 -1.38 0.66 -13.17
C MET A 192 -0.42 0.02 -14.19
N ILE A 193 -0.96 -0.65 -15.21
CA ILE A 193 -0.16 -1.21 -16.31
C ILE A 193 0.63 -0.11 -17.04
N ASN A 194 0.03 1.04 -17.29
CA ASN A 194 0.68 2.15 -17.98
C ASN A 194 1.92 2.66 -17.20
N ILE A 195 1.79 2.92 -15.91
CA ILE A 195 2.94 3.35 -15.09
C ILE A 195 4.00 2.25 -14.96
N PHE A 196 3.61 0.98 -14.94
CA PHE A 196 4.55 -0.15 -14.89
C PHE A 196 5.32 -0.33 -16.21
N LYS A 197 4.75 0.13 -17.34
CA LYS A 197 5.43 0.23 -18.64
C LYS A 197 6.36 1.44 -18.74
N GLY A 198 6.40 2.31 -17.74
CA GLY A 198 7.30 3.45 -17.68
C GLY A 198 6.63 4.80 -17.96
N GLU A 199 5.29 4.91 -17.93
CA GLU A 199 4.63 6.21 -18.01
C GLU A 199 4.94 7.05 -16.78
N ASP A 200 5.46 8.28 -17.00
CA ASP A 200 5.76 9.24 -15.94
C ASP A 200 4.60 10.23 -15.78
N ASN A 201 3.81 10.02 -14.75
CA ASN A 201 2.67 10.86 -14.41
C ASN A 201 2.51 10.99 -12.88
N ASP A 202 1.49 11.69 -12.40
CA ASP A 202 1.28 11.90 -10.98
C ASP A 202 0.99 10.61 -10.20
N PHE A 203 0.34 9.63 -10.85
CA PHE A 203 0.12 8.32 -10.26
C PHE A 203 1.44 7.57 -10.07
N SER A 204 2.33 7.57 -11.05
CA SER A 204 3.66 6.95 -10.90
C SER A 204 4.48 7.62 -9.80
N LYS A 205 4.39 8.96 -9.65
CA LYS A 205 5.06 9.70 -8.57
C LYS A 205 4.52 9.30 -7.20
N ALA A 206 3.19 9.23 -7.04
CA ALA A 206 2.55 8.78 -5.80
C ALA A 206 2.98 7.35 -5.45
N VAL A 207 2.93 6.43 -6.41
CA VAL A 207 3.36 5.03 -6.24
C VAL A 207 4.82 4.95 -5.82
N CYS A 208 5.71 5.74 -6.44
CA CYS A 208 7.14 5.76 -6.10
C CYS A 208 7.39 6.29 -4.69
N LEU A 209 6.68 7.34 -4.24
CA LEU A 209 6.80 7.87 -2.87
C LEU A 209 6.41 6.79 -1.84
N ASN A 210 5.31 6.09 -2.08
CA ASN A 210 4.84 5.05 -1.15
C ASN A 210 5.71 3.79 -1.20
N ALA A 211 6.24 3.42 -2.36
CA ALA A 211 7.25 2.36 -2.47
C ALA A 211 8.57 2.75 -1.81
N ALA A 212 8.98 4.03 -1.89
CA ALA A 212 10.16 4.53 -1.17
C ALA A 212 10.03 4.31 0.35
N ALA A 213 8.85 4.57 0.94
CA ALA A 213 8.60 4.23 2.34
C ALA A 213 8.78 2.72 2.60
N GLY A 214 8.35 1.88 1.67
CA GLY A 214 8.60 0.44 1.73
C GLY A 214 10.09 0.09 1.75
N LEU A 215 10.91 0.75 0.91
CA LEU A 215 12.38 0.57 0.92
C LEU A 215 13.02 1.03 2.24
N MET A 216 12.50 2.13 2.83
CA MET A 216 12.97 2.62 4.14
C MET A 216 12.69 1.60 5.24
N VAL A 217 11.46 1.13 5.38
CA VAL A 217 11.12 0.16 6.43
C VAL A 217 11.73 -1.23 6.19
N ALA A 218 12.04 -1.56 4.93
CA ALA A 218 12.81 -2.76 4.58
C ALA A 218 14.32 -2.59 4.80
N GLU A 219 14.79 -1.41 5.24
CA GLU A 219 16.21 -1.07 5.44
C GLU A 219 17.06 -1.30 4.18
N LYS A 220 16.49 -1.04 3.00
CA LYS A 220 17.18 -1.11 1.71
C LYS A 220 17.74 0.24 1.27
N CYS A 221 17.28 1.31 1.89
CA CYS A 221 17.80 2.67 1.76
C CYS A 221 17.85 3.32 3.14
N SER A 222 18.81 4.20 3.35
CA SER A 222 18.96 5.00 4.56
C SER A 222 18.45 6.45 4.41
N ASN A 223 18.16 6.86 3.18
CA ASN A 223 17.71 8.21 2.82
C ASN A 223 16.45 8.09 1.95
N PHE A 224 15.41 8.86 2.29
CA PHE A 224 14.12 8.78 1.61
C PHE A 224 14.18 9.34 0.17
N ILE A 225 14.99 10.36 -0.09
CA ILE A 225 15.18 10.93 -1.44
C ILE A 225 15.84 9.88 -2.36
N ASP A 226 16.86 9.19 -1.86
CA ASP A 226 17.52 8.12 -2.62
C ASP A 226 16.55 6.94 -2.85
N ALA A 227 15.74 6.59 -1.85
CA ALA A 227 14.71 5.57 -1.98
C ALA A 227 13.69 5.95 -3.08
N TYR A 228 13.24 7.20 -3.10
CA TYR A 228 12.33 7.71 -4.13
C TYR A 228 12.98 7.68 -5.53
N ASN A 229 14.22 8.14 -5.66
CA ASN A 229 14.93 8.11 -6.94
C ASN A 229 15.10 6.67 -7.46
N ASN A 230 15.45 5.73 -6.58
CA ASN A 230 15.58 4.32 -6.93
C ASN A 230 14.24 3.71 -7.41
N THR A 231 13.12 4.03 -6.74
CA THR A 231 11.80 3.56 -7.17
C THR A 231 11.38 4.17 -8.50
N ARG A 232 11.70 5.46 -8.71
CA ARG A 232 11.45 6.15 -9.99
C ARG A 232 12.24 5.53 -11.14
N GLU A 233 13.54 5.37 -10.99
CA GLU A 233 14.37 4.74 -12.00
C GLU A 233 13.84 3.33 -12.35
N HIS A 234 13.49 2.56 -11.33
CA HIS A 234 13.01 1.20 -11.52
C HIS A 234 11.69 1.15 -12.29
N ILE A 235 10.68 1.95 -11.92
CA ILE A 235 9.37 1.93 -12.58
C ILE A 235 9.47 2.44 -14.02
N LEU A 236 10.23 3.51 -14.25
CA LEU A 236 10.43 4.09 -15.59
C LEU A 236 11.19 3.16 -16.53
N SER A 237 11.98 2.22 -16.01
CA SER A 237 12.68 1.22 -16.82
C SER A 237 11.77 0.11 -17.40
N GLY A 238 10.49 0.06 -17.01
CA GLY A 238 9.54 -0.99 -17.41
C GLY A 238 9.78 -2.35 -16.76
N LYS A 239 10.72 -2.47 -15.82
CA LYS A 239 11.01 -3.74 -15.11
C LYS A 239 9.83 -4.22 -14.29
N THR A 240 9.03 -3.29 -13.75
CA THR A 240 7.83 -3.62 -12.97
C THR A 240 6.79 -4.32 -13.83
N PHE A 241 6.60 -3.90 -15.08
CA PHE A 241 5.68 -4.57 -16.00
C PHE A 241 6.13 -6.01 -16.32
N LYS A 242 7.42 -6.22 -16.60
CA LYS A 242 7.97 -7.57 -16.81
C LYS A 242 7.81 -8.47 -15.59
N HIS A 243 7.86 -7.90 -14.39
CA HIS A 243 7.63 -8.64 -13.16
C HIS A 243 6.14 -8.98 -12.97
N LEU A 244 5.24 -8.06 -13.31
CA LEU A 244 3.79 -8.30 -13.31
C LEU A 244 3.44 -9.51 -14.19
N GLU A 245 3.99 -9.60 -15.41
CA GLU A 245 3.78 -10.73 -16.32
C GLU A 245 4.19 -12.07 -15.69
N LYS A 246 5.26 -12.09 -14.87
CA LYS A 246 5.67 -13.29 -14.14
C LYS A 246 4.67 -13.68 -13.03
N ILE A 247 4.11 -12.70 -12.33
CA ILE A 247 3.11 -12.96 -11.28
C ILE A 247 1.81 -13.50 -11.89
N GLN A 248 1.41 -12.99 -13.06
CA GLN A 248 0.20 -13.42 -13.78
C GLN A 248 0.31 -14.87 -14.31
N SER A 249 1.50 -15.38 -14.52
CA SER A 249 1.74 -16.72 -15.11
C SER A 249 1.65 -17.87 -14.13
N VAL A 250 1.17 -17.63 -12.90
CA VAL A 250 1.16 -18.62 -11.81
C VAL A 250 -0.23 -18.95 -11.31
#